data_531557ab241a14cd9b0214f7776c615e
#
_entry.id   531557ab241a14cd9b0214f7776c615e
#
_cell.length_a   1.000
_cell.length_b   1.000
_cell.length_c   1.000
_cell.angle_alpha   90.00
_cell.angle_beta   90.00
_cell.angle_gamma   90.00
#
_symmetry.space_group_name_H-M   'P 1'
#
loop_
_entity.id
_entity.type
_entity.pdbx_description
1 polymer ?
#
loop_
_entity_poly.entity_id
_entity_poly.type
_entity_poly.pdbx_seq_one_letter_code
_entity_poly.pdbx_strand_id
1 'polypeptide(L)'
;RIEKNIGYGHGIMTGVKNASGEVIAWTHADLQTDPTDVLEAYKKYIAHPIYSDCIMKGRRVGRNFFDMIFTAGMSLLSTSLLRVPLSDVNAQPKMFHKNFLNKLTNPPLDFSLDLYLLYQARVHKYQILEHHVNFGKRLYGESKGGGTLKGKLRLIQRTWKYMIKLKRELER
;
A
#
# COMPACT_ATOMS: atom_id res chain seq x y z
N ARG A 1 -11.50 11.99 15.33
CA ARG A 1 -12.26 10.73 15.28
C ARG A 1 -13.05 10.67 13.98
N ILE A 2 -13.09 9.50 13.33
CA ILE A 2 -13.98 9.26 12.16
C ILE A 2 -15.26 8.64 12.69
N GLU A 3 -16.40 9.33 12.50
CA GLU A 3 -17.69 8.90 13.05
C GLU A 3 -18.21 7.62 12.38
N LYS A 4 -18.05 7.49 11.07
CA LYS A 4 -18.54 6.35 10.28
C LYS A 4 -17.43 5.70 9.50
N ASN A 5 -17.31 4.37 9.63
CA ASN A 5 -16.38 3.59 8.81
C ASN A 5 -16.91 3.52 7.36
N ILE A 6 -16.27 4.29 6.47
CA ILE A 6 -16.60 4.33 5.03
C ILE A 6 -15.71 3.36 4.24
N GLY A 7 -14.48 3.08 4.74
CA GLY A 7 -13.54 2.14 4.12
C GLY A 7 -12.10 2.39 4.53
N TYR A 8 -11.25 1.43 4.19
CA TYR A 8 -9.81 1.47 4.51
C TYR A 8 -9.13 2.73 3.96
N GLY A 9 -9.28 2.98 2.66
CA GLY A 9 -8.66 4.15 2.02
C GLY A 9 -9.20 5.47 2.56
N HIS A 10 -10.50 5.55 2.85
CA HIS A 10 -11.08 6.74 3.47
C HIS A 10 -10.45 7.05 4.84
N GLY A 11 -10.28 6.02 5.68
CA GLY A 11 -9.65 6.18 7.00
C GLY A 11 -8.23 6.71 6.90
N ILE A 12 -7.41 6.10 6.04
CA ILE A 12 -6.02 6.52 5.80
C ILE A 12 -5.97 7.94 5.25
N MET A 13 -6.71 8.24 4.18
CA MET A 13 -6.69 9.56 3.56
C MET A 13 -7.21 10.67 4.46
N THR A 14 -8.12 10.35 5.39
CA THR A 14 -8.52 11.30 6.43
C THR A 14 -7.36 11.60 7.37
N GLY A 15 -6.62 10.59 7.81
CA GLY A 15 -5.39 10.78 8.61
C GLY A 15 -4.33 11.59 7.86
N VAL A 16 -4.06 11.22 6.62
CA VAL A 16 -3.09 11.89 5.74
C VAL A 16 -3.39 13.37 5.56
N LYS A 17 -4.66 13.74 5.33
CA LYS A 17 -5.09 15.14 5.17
C LYS A 17 -4.93 15.98 6.45
N ASN A 18 -4.93 15.33 7.62
CA ASN A 18 -4.76 15.99 8.91
C ASN A 18 -3.32 15.91 9.43
N ALA A 19 -2.41 15.25 8.71
CA ALA A 19 -1.01 15.18 9.09
C ALA A 19 -0.28 16.50 8.79
N SER A 20 0.48 17.00 9.76
CA SER A 20 1.25 18.26 9.64
C SER A 20 2.73 18.05 9.27
N GLY A 21 3.24 16.81 9.38
CA GLY A 21 4.62 16.48 9.09
C GLY A 21 4.98 16.59 7.61
N GLU A 22 6.26 16.76 7.31
CA GLU A 22 6.77 16.77 5.95
C GLU A 22 6.81 15.34 5.35
N VAL A 23 7.07 14.36 6.19
CA VAL A 23 7.03 12.94 5.84
C VAL A 23 5.77 12.33 6.43
N ILE A 24 4.96 11.76 5.58
CA ILE A 24 3.70 11.12 5.93
C ILE A 24 3.89 9.61 5.87
N ALA A 25 3.46 8.91 6.90
CA ALA A 25 3.55 7.45 6.97
C ALA A 25 2.28 6.83 7.57
N TRP A 26 2.00 5.59 7.19
CA TRP A 26 1.05 4.74 7.90
C TRP A 26 1.51 3.29 7.94
N THR A 27 1.01 2.55 8.92
CA THR A 27 1.28 1.13 9.10
C THR A 27 0.04 0.39 9.62
N HIS A 28 0.15 -0.93 9.74
CA HIS A 28 -0.89 -1.76 10.34
C HIS A 28 -1.07 -1.45 11.84
N ALA A 29 -2.33 -1.44 12.29
CA ALA A 29 -2.69 -1.27 13.70
C ALA A 29 -3.03 -2.60 14.40
N ASP A 30 -2.76 -3.74 13.74
CA ASP A 30 -3.12 -5.09 14.21
C ASP A 30 -1.91 -5.91 14.70
N LEU A 31 -0.77 -5.24 14.87
CA LEU A 31 0.50 -5.82 15.35
C LEU A 31 1.01 -7.00 14.49
N GLN A 32 0.62 -7.09 13.23
CA GLN A 32 1.20 -8.07 12.30
C GLN A 32 2.61 -7.69 11.84
N THR A 33 2.98 -6.42 11.95
CA THR A 33 4.34 -5.89 11.77
C THR A 33 4.76 -5.15 13.04
N ASP A 34 6.04 -5.09 13.32
CA ASP A 34 6.56 -4.35 14.47
C ASP A 34 6.34 -2.84 14.23
N PRO A 35 5.74 -2.09 15.16
CA PRO A 35 5.62 -0.65 15.06
C PRO A 35 6.97 0.07 14.88
N THR A 36 8.07 -0.49 15.36
CA THR A 36 9.43 0.06 15.20
C THR A 36 9.91 0.04 13.77
N ASP A 37 9.36 -0.85 12.91
CA ASP A 37 9.64 -0.87 11.46
C ASP A 37 9.39 0.48 10.81
N VAL A 38 8.43 1.27 11.32
CA VAL A 38 8.16 2.64 10.79
C VAL A 38 9.35 3.56 11.04
N LEU A 39 9.95 3.50 12.24
CA LEU A 39 11.08 4.35 12.61
C LEU A 39 12.34 3.95 11.83
N GLU A 40 12.57 2.66 11.65
CA GLU A 40 13.70 2.16 10.87
C GLU A 40 13.54 2.51 9.37
N ALA A 41 12.34 2.33 8.83
CA ALA A 41 12.01 2.74 7.47
C ALA A 41 12.20 4.26 7.29
N TYR A 42 11.80 5.06 8.28
CA TYR A 42 11.98 6.52 8.25
C TYR A 42 13.46 6.91 8.19
N LYS A 43 14.31 6.33 9.04
CA LYS A 43 15.76 6.58 9.02
C LYS A 43 16.36 6.28 7.65
N LYS A 44 16.01 5.14 7.05
CA LYS A 44 16.45 4.77 5.70
C LYS A 44 15.91 5.73 4.63
N TYR A 45 14.66 6.16 4.77
CA TYR A 45 13.99 7.04 3.84
C TYR A 45 14.66 8.41 3.76
N ILE A 46 14.85 9.08 4.91
CA ILE A 46 15.45 10.42 4.96
C ILE A 46 16.95 10.43 4.64
N ALA A 47 17.63 9.28 4.81
CA ALA A 47 19.04 9.13 4.41
C ALA A 47 19.21 9.05 2.88
N HIS A 48 18.14 8.85 2.10
CA HIS A 48 18.22 8.78 0.65
C HIS A 48 18.37 10.21 0.07
N PRO A 49 19.34 10.49 -0.82
CA PRO A 49 19.63 11.84 -1.29
C PRO A 49 18.44 12.58 -1.92
N ILE A 50 17.55 11.84 -2.57
CA ILE A 50 16.33 12.37 -3.21
C ILE A 50 15.07 11.83 -2.55
N TYR A 51 15.04 11.74 -1.21
CA TYR A 51 13.92 11.12 -0.49
C TYR A 51 12.55 11.77 -0.81
N SER A 52 12.53 13.06 -1.15
CA SER A 52 11.30 13.76 -1.54
C SER A 52 10.66 13.21 -2.82
N ASP A 53 11.47 12.58 -3.69
CA ASP A 53 11.03 11.95 -4.94
C ASP A 53 10.98 10.40 -4.81
N CYS A 54 10.95 9.92 -3.58
CA CYS A 54 10.85 8.51 -3.26
C CYS A 54 9.55 8.17 -2.53
N ILE A 55 9.12 6.92 -2.67
CA ILE A 55 8.13 6.27 -1.83
C ILE A 55 8.81 5.11 -1.12
N MET A 56 8.74 5.07 0.21
CA MET A 56 9.15 3.89 0.98
C MET A 56 7.95 2.99 1.20
N LYS A 57 8.12 1.69 0.96
CA LYS A 57 7.12 0.68 1.29
C LYS A 57 7.73 -0.49 2.04
N GLY A 58 6.91 -1.19 2.80
CA GLY A 58 7.28 -2.49 3.36
C GLY A 58 7.50 -3.53 2.27
N ARG A 59 8.35 -4.52 2.57
CA ARG A 59 8.48 -5.78 1.83
C ARG A 59 8.38 -6.93 2.83
N ARG A 60 7.32 -7.71 2.73
CA ARG A 60 7.02 -8.76 3.70
C ARG A 60 7.93 -9.96 3.51
N VAL A 61 8.65 -10.33 4.57
CA VAL A 61 9.50 -11.52 4.65
C VAL A 61 8.91 -12.53 5.64
N GLY A 62 9.39 -13.77 5.63
CA GLY A 62 8.93 -14.83 6.56
C GLY A 62 7.51 -15.36 6.31
N ARG A 63 6.93 -15.12 5.12
CA ARG A 63 5.58 -15.59 4.76
C ARG A 63 5.60 -17.04 4.30
N ASN A 64 4.45 -17.71 4.45
CA ASN A 64 4.30 -19.07 3.92
C ASN A 64 4.29 -19.06 2.37
N PHE A 65 4.64 -20.21 1.79
CA PHE A 65 4.80 -20.38 0.34
C PHE A 65 3.54 -20.02 -0.46
N PHE A 66 2.35 -20.39 0.01
CA PHE A 66 1.08 -20.10 -0.68
C PHE A 66 0.76 -18.60 -0.72
N ASP A 67 1.06 -17.88 0.36
CA ASP A 67 0.88 -16.42 0.41
C ASP A 67 1.88 -15.70 -0.48
N MET A 68 3.09 -16.26 -0.64
CA MET A 68 4.09 -15.74 -1.57
C MET A 68 3.63 -15.90 -3.03
N ILE A 69 3.17 -17.09 -3.42
CA ILE A 69 2.63 -17.36 -4.78
C ILE A 69 1.44 -16.44 -5.07
N PHE A 70 0.51 -16.32 -4.12
CA PHE A 70 -0.65 -15.42 -4.26
C PHE A 70 -0.22 -13.97 -4.49
N THR A 71 0.73 -13.48 -3.70
CA THR A 71 1.24 -12.11 -3.85
C THR A 71 1.99 -11.91 -5.17
N ALA A 72 2.79 -12.89 -5.59
CA ALA A 72 3.50 -12.85 -6.87
C ALA A 72 2.52 -12.83 -8.05
N GLY A 73 1.47 -13.67 -8.02
CA GLY A 73 0.41 -13.68 -9.02
C GLY A 73 -0.32 -12.34 -9.13
N MET A 74 -0.66 -11.73 -7.99
CA MET A 74 -1.29 -10.41 -7.95
C MET A 74 -0.36 -9.30 -8.47
N SER A 75 0.94 -9.38 -8.17
CA SER A 75 1.94 -8.43 -8.66
C SER A 75 2.11 -8.55 -10.17
N LEU A 76 2.21 -9.77 -10.71
CA LEU A 76 2.30 -10.03 -12.14
C LEU A 76 1.06 -9.51 -12.88
N LEU A 77 -0.14 -9.79 -12.35
CA LEU A 77 -1.40 -9.34 -12.91
C LEU A 77 -1.49 -7.80 -12.94
N SER A 78 -1.16 -7.15 -11.82
CA SER A 78 -1.16 -5.69 -11.72
C SER A 78 -0.16 -5.07 -12.68
N THR A 79 1.05 -5.62 -12.77
CA THR A 79 2.12 -5.16 -13.66
C THR A 79 1.72 -5.27 -15.12
N SER A 80 1.15 -6.42 -15.52
CA SER A 80 0.73 -6.65 -16.92
C SER A 80 -0.42 -5.74 -17.32
N LEU A 81 -1.40 -5.54 -16.44
CA LEU A 81 -2.59 -4.74 -16.76
C LEU A 81 -2.30 -3.24 -16.78
N LEU A 82 -1.53 -2.76 -15.80
CA LEU A 82 -1.21 -1.34 -15.63
C LEU A 82 0.10 -0.92 -16.34
N ARG A 83 0.84 -1.88 -16.91
CA ARG A 83 2.11 -1.66 -17.63
C ARG A 83 3.19 -0.95 -16.79
N VAL A 84 3.13 -1.11 -15.47
CA VAL A 84 4.14 -0.60 -14.54
C VAL A 84 4.53 -1.68 -13.53
N PRO A 85 5.82 -1.81 -13.17
CA PRO A 85 6.26 -2.85 -12.23
C PRO A 85 5.74 -2.55 -10.81
N LEU A 86 4.86 -3.43 -10.31
CA LEU A 86 4.28 -3.37 -8.97
C LEU A 86 4.56 -4.68 -8.23
N SER A 87 5.02 -4.59 -7.00
CA SER A 87 5.31 -5.76 -6.15
C SER A 87 4.82 -5.52 -4.73
N ASP A 88 4.37 -6.59 -4.06
CA ASP A 88 3.93 -6.60 -2.65
C ASP A 88 3.14 -5.33 -2.26
N VAL A 89 2.12 -5.04 -3.05
CA VAL A 89 1.38 -3.76 -3.05
C VAL A 89 0.85 -3.38 -1.66
N ASN A 90 0.33 -4.36 -0.91
CA ASN A 90 -0.30 -4.14 0.40
C ASN A 90 0.68 -4.22 1.58
N ALA A 91 2.00 -4.28 1.33
CA ALA A 91 2.98 -4.30 2.41
C ALA A 91 3.11 -2.92 3.06
N GLN A 92 3.12 -2.89 4.39
CA GLN A 92 3.32 -1.70 5.21
C GLN A 92 4.70 -1.75 5.90
N PRO A 93 5.27 -0.61 6.33
CA PRO A 93 4.72 0.75 6.26
C PRO A 93 4.68 1.31 4.84
N LYS A 94 3.86 2.33 4.61
CA LYS A 94 3.95 3.24 3.46
C LYS A 94 4.42 4.60 3.96
N MET A 95 5.33 5.23 3.22
CA MET A 95 5.89 6.51 3.61
C MET A 95 6.29 7.34 2.37
N PHE A 96 6.04 8.64 2.42
CA PHE A 96 6.39 9.56 1.35
C PHE A 96 6.44 11.01 1.86
N HIS A 97 7.12 11.87 1.11
CA HIS A 97 7.12 13.31 1.36
C HIS A 97 5.75 13.93 0.99
N LYS A 98 5.27 14.90 1.78
CA LYS A 98 3.93 15.52 1.60
C LYS A 98 3.67 16.06 0.18
N ASN A 99 4.71 16.45 -0.57
CA ASN A 99 4.57 16.93 -1.95
C ASN A 99 3.95 15.89 -2.88
N PHE A 100 4.08 14.59 -2.56
CA PHE A 100 3.45 13.53 -3.33
C PHE A 100 1.92 13.58 -3.29
N LEU A 101 1.32 14.20 -2.28
CA LEU A 101 -0.14 14.38 -2.19
C LEU A 101 -0.71 15.10 -3.41
N ASN A 102 0.05 16.01 -4.00
CA ASN A 102 -0.36 16.75 -5.21
C ASN A 102 -0.50 15.83 -6.44
N LYS A 103 -0.01 14.58 -6.38
CA LYS A 103 -0.15 13.56 -7.42
C LYS A 103 -1.34 12.64 -7.19
N LEU A 104 -2.00 12.73 -6.04
CA LEU A 104 -3.13 11.88 -5.65
C LEU A 104 -4.46 12.63 -5.88
N THR A 105 -4.98 12.59 -7.11
CA THR A 105 -6.18 13.36 -7.48
C THR A 105 -7.48 12.71 -6.97
N ASN A 106 -7.66 11.42 -7.17
CA ASN A 106 -8.88 10.68 -6.80
C ASN A 106 -8.53 9.37 -6.06
N PRO A 107 -7.98 9.43 -4.83
CA PRO A 107 -7.61 8.24 -4.10
C PRO A 107 -8.84 7.38 -3.77
N PRO A 108 -8.79 6.06 -4.01
CA PRO A 108 -9.90 5.17 -3.71
C PRO A 108 -10.14 5.08 -2.20
N LEU A 109 -11.42 4.91 -1.82
CA LEU A 109 -11.82 4.86 -0.41
C LEU A 109 -11.68 3.47 0.21
N ASP A 110 -11.32 2.46 -0.57
CA ASP A 110 -11.20 1.06 -0.15
C ASP A 110 -9.76 0.54 -0.14
N PHE A 111 -9.58 -0.79 -0.12
CA PHE A 111 -8.26 -1.45 -0.12
C PHE A 111 -7.44 -1.25 -1.40
N SER A 112 -7.99 -0.62 -2.42
CA SER A 112 -7.25 -0.29 -3.63
C SER A 112 -6.31 0.90 -3.46
N LEU A 113 -6.35 1.60 -2.32
CA LEU A 113 -5.50 2.76 -2.04
C LEU A 113 -4.01 2.44 -2.17
N ASP A 114 -3.56 1.30 -1.64
CA ASP A 114 -2.15 0.92 -1.71
C ASP A 114 -1.69 0.68 -3.15
N LEU A 115 -2.54 0.07 -3.98
CA LEU A 115 -2.29 -0.12 -5.41
C LEU A 115 -2.22 1.24 -6.13
N TYR A 116 -3.19 2.10 -5.89
CA TYR A 116 -3.27 3.43 -6.48
C TYR A 116 -2.04 4.27 -6.14
N LEU A 117 -1.62 4.29 -4.87
CA LEU A 117 -0.44 5.01 -4.41
C LEU A 117 0.82 4.58 -5.17
N LEU A 118 1.10 3.27 -5.23
CA LEU A 118 2.29 2.76 -5.91
C LEU A 118 2.21 2.95 -7.43
N TYR A 119 1.01 2.86 -8.00
CA TYR A 119 0.78 3.17 -9.41
C TYR A 119 1.13 4.64 -9.70
N GLN A 120 0.58 5.59 -8.93
CA GLN A 120 0.88 7.02 -9.08
C GLN A 120 2.37 7.31 -8.89
N ALA A 121 3.02 6.64 -7.94
CA ALA A 121 4.46 6.76 -7.77
C ALA A 121 5.23 6.38 -9.04
N ARG A 122 4.86 5.26 -9.68
CA ARG A 122 5.52 4.81 -10.93
C ARG A 122 5.24 5.76 -12.11
N VAL A 123 4.00 6.18 -12.29
CA VAL A 123 3.61 7.11 -13.37
C VAL A 123 4.36 8.45 -13.24
N HIS A 124 4.50 8.94 -12.03
CA HIS A 124 5.22 10.18 -11.74
C HIS A 124 6.73 10.00 -11.54
N LYS A 125 7.28 8.80 -11.87
CA LYS A 125 8.72 8.47 -11.81
C LYS A 125 9.35 8.57 -10.41
N TYR A 126 8.56 8.43 -9.35
CA TYR A 126 9.08 8.29 -8.01
C TYR A 126 9.83 6.97 -7.85
N GLN A 127 10.95 7.00 -7.16
CA GLN A 127 11.69 5.78 -6.82
C GLN A 127 10.98 5.06 -5.67
N ILE A 128 10.76 3.74 -5.82
CA ILE A 128 10.18 2.93 -4.75
C ILE A 128 11.31 2.26 -3.97
N LEU A 129 11.46 2.66 -2.72
CA LEU A 129 12.37 2.07 -1.74
C LEU A 129 11.64 0.99 -0.95
N GLU A 130 12.37 -0.04 -0.52
CA GLU A 130 11.79 -1.15 0.24
C GLU A 130 12.45 -1.29 1.61
N HIS A 131 11.63 -1.48 2.64
CA HIS A 131 12.05 -1.88 3.98
C HIS A 131 11.51 -3.28 4.29
N HIS A 132 12.39 -4.22 4.63
CA HIS A 132 11.97 -5.59 4.97
C HIS A 132 11.27 -5.60 6.32
N VAL A 133 10.08 -6.17 6.36
CA VAL A 133 9.27 -6.32 7.56
C VAL A 133 8.89 -7.77 7.79
N ASN A 134 9.02 -8.23 9.02
CA ASN A 134 8.55 -9.55 9.42
C ASN A 134 7.03 -9.51 9.56
N PHE A 135 6.32 -10.29 8.72
CA PHE A 135 4.87 -10.32 8.72
C PHE A 135 4.38 -11.50 9.55
N GLY A 136 4.04 -11.23 10.81
CA GLY A 136 3.59 -12.21 11.79
C GLY A 136 2.12 -12.60 11.66
N LYS A 137 1.71 -13.57 12.49
CA LYS A 137 0.29 -13.88 12.68
C LYS A 137 -0.35 -12.74 13.47
N ARG A 138 -1.60 -12.42 13.11
CA ARG A 138 -2.40 -11.44 13.84
C ARG A 138 -2.60 -11.90 15.27
N LEU A 139 -2.33 -11.02 16.24
CA LEU A 139 -2.50 -11.32 17.65
C LEU A 139 -3.97 -11.21 18.09
N TYR A 140 -4.73 -10.30 17.47
CA TYR A 140 -6.12 -10.02 17.83
C TYR A 140 -7.02 -9.90 16.59
N GLY A 141 -8.23 -10.43 16.70
CA GLY A 141 -9.27 -10.34 15.68
C GLY A 141 -9.02 -11.20 14.44
N GLU A 142 -10.02 -11.26 13.57
CA GLU A 142 -9.95 -11.99 12.31
C GLU A 142 -9.76 -11.06 11.11
N SER A 143 -9.07 -11.53 10.07
CA SER A 143 -8.94 -10.80 8.82
C SER A 143 -10.27 -10.75 8.09
N LYS A 144 -10.87 -9.57 7.96
CA LYS A 144 -12.14 -9.37 7.22
C LYS A 144 -12.06 -9.65 5.71
N GLY A 145 -10.88 -9.94 5.17
CA GLY A 145 -10.74 -10.12 3.71
C GLY A 145 -9.71 -11.14 3.24
N GLY A 146 -8.77 -11.59 4.06
CA GLY A 146 -7.65 -12.43 3.62
C GLY A 146 -7.51 -13.81 4.27
N GLY A 147 -8.26 -14.08 5.35
CA GLY A 147 -8.10 -15.30 6.14
C GLY A 147 -8.70 -16.57 5.50
N THR A 148 -9.67 -16.44 4.61
CA THR A 148 -10.33 -17.56 3.93
C THR A 148 -10.11 -17.52 2.43
N LEU A 149 -10.20 -18.69 1.75
CA LEU A 149 -10.11 -18.77 0.29
C LEU A 149 -11.14 -17.86 -0.40
N LYS A 150 -12.38 -17.87 0.11
CA LYS A 150 -13.47 -16.98 -0.36
C LYS A 150 -13.14 -15.49 -0.18
N GLY A 151 -12.51 -15.15 0.93
CA GLY A 151 -12.03 -13.77 1.19
C GLY A 151 -10.93 -13.36 0.22
N LYS A 152 -9.95 -14.25 -0.04
CA LYS A 152 -8.87 -14.02 -1.03
C LYS A 152 -9.45 -13.81 -2.43
N LEU A 153 -10.40 -14.64 -2.87
CA LEU A 153 -11.07 -14.49 -4.17
C LEU A 153 -11.82 -13.16 -4.30
N ARG A 154 -12.55 -12.76 -3.24
CA ARG A 154 -13.25 -11.46 -3.20
C ARG A 154 -12.26 -10.29 -3.29
N LEU A 155 -11.10 -10.39 -2.65
CA LEU A 155 -10.04 -9.38 -2.74
C LEU A 155 -9.49 -9.29 -4.16
N ILE A 156 -9.21 -10.44 -4.82
CA ILE A 156 -8.79 -10.48 -6.23
C ILE A 156 -9.81 -9.77 -7.13
N GLN A 157 -11.08 -10.14 -7.05
CA GLN A 157 -12.14 -9.58 -7.89
C GLN A 157 -12.25 -8.04 -7.71
N ARG A 158 -12.14 -7.56 -6.47
CA ARG A 158 -12.20 -6.13 -6.18
C ARG A 158 -10.99 -5.38 -6.75
N THR A 159 -9.79 -5.91 -6.52
CA THR A 159 -8.55 -5.34 -7.05
C THR A 159 -8.58 -5.34 -8.58
N TRP A 160 -9.04 -6.43 -9.21
CA TRP A 160 -9.21 -6.54 -10.65
C TRP A 160 -10.15 -5.47 -11.23
N LYS A 161 -11.35 -5.35 -10.65
CA LYS A 161 -12.33 -4.31 -11.06
C LYS A 161 -11.73 -2.91 -10.96
N TYR A 162 -10.99 -2.64 -9.89
CA TYR A 162 -10.34 -1.36 -9.70
C TYR A 162 -9.25 -1.11 -10.76
N MET A 163 -8.41 -2.09 -11.05
CA MET A 163 -7.37 -1.98 -12.08
C MET A 163 -7.96 -1.68 -13.46
N ILE A 164 -9.07 -2.34 -13.83
CA ILE A 164 -9.78 -2.06 -15.09
C ILE A 164 -10.31 -0.62 -15.11
N LYS A 165 -10.92 -0.17 -14.00
CA LYS A 165 -11.39 1.21 -13.86
C LYS A 165 -10.22 2.20 -14.03
N LEU A 166 -9.13 2.00 -13.30
CA LEU A 166 -7.94 2.83 -13.37
C LEU A 166 -7.35 2.89 -14.79
N LYS A 167 -7.26 1.75 -15.46
CA LYS A 167 -6.79 1.68 -16.86
C LYS A 167 -7.67 2.51 -17.79
N ARG A 168 -8.99 2.42 -17.67
CA ARG A 168 -9.94 3.21 -18.49
C ARG A 168 -9.84 4.72 -18.23
N GLU A 169 -9.53 5.13 -17.00
CA GLU A 169 -9.31 6.53 -16.64
C GLU A 169 -8.02 7.10 -17.25
N LEU A 170 -7.05 6.23 -17.54
CA LEU A 170 -5.77 6.59 -18.16
C LEU A 170 -5.83 6.64 -19.71
N GLU A 171 -6.77 5.94 -20.31
CA GLU A 171 -6.96 5.89 -21.76
C GLU A 171 -7.88 7.02 -22.25
N ARG A 172 -8.35 7.88 -21.34
CA ARG A 172 -9.13 9.10 -21.62
C ARG A 172 -8.26 10.34 -21.56
#